data_1f3adbd0ccf0cadd0e05d87d4fb6674f
#
_entry.id   1f3adbd0ccf0cadd0e05d87d4fb6674f
#
_cell.length_a   1.000
_cell.length_b   1.000
_cell.length_c   1.000
_cell.angle_alpha   90.00
_cell.angle_beta   90.00
_cell.angle_gamma   90.00
#
_symmetry.space_group_name_H-M   'P 1'
#
loop_
_entity.id
_entity.type
_entity.pdbx_description
1 polymer ?
#
loop_
_entity_poly.entity_id
_entity_poly.type
_entity_poly.pdbx_seq_one_letter_code
_entity_poly.pdbx_strand_id
1 'polypeptide(L)'
;MLFGPCVEGPVAPFLSAGALCSGGAGFVSAVIATLAASAKTAPAKSLGKAVPQVDRLAVRMVTDNIVIQFIPTEKRDGLTIERKSGNTSPDKPPRTILNGEWGLAMHAQSFVGADERNVLIDFGYTPEVLINNLSILKIDPSTFDALVLSHGHYDHFGGMVGFLNATKGKLKGKMPFYVGGEDTFCLRRNPGGNFGALDRKAILGADLTLMMAAEPAIVADHAFTTGRIGQTSFETPLRATDEIVGIFDGFGCFPEKMPAEKNVGKYIPDDFEHELATVYLIKDKGLVVLTSCSHRGVINTVRQAMEASGIDKVYAVIGGFHVVPPLGDDYINKTIEEFRQIDPDYLMVGHCTGDRFYDLARAALGDKVIHSAVGTRFLFGTN
;
A
#
# COMPACT_ATOMS: atom_id res chain seq x y z
N MET A 1 -24.63 -8.39 46.70
CA MET A 1 -25.61 -9.44 46.95
C MET A 1 -26.07 -9.96 45.61
N LEU A 2 -25.86 -11.15 45.10
CA LEU A 2 -25.57 -12.49 45.57
C LEU A 2 -24.81 -13.21 44.45
N PHE A 3 -23.77 -13.92 44.78
CA PHE A 3 -23.09 -14.89 43.94
C PHE A 3 -23.89 -16.21 43.93
N GLY A 4 -24.04 -16.84 42.77
CA GLY A 4 -24.54 -18.19 42.61
C GLY A 4 -23.44 -19.05 41.92
N PRO A 5 -23.33 -20.38 42.27
CA PRO A 5 -22.08 -21.12 42.16
C PRO A 5 -21.90 -21.89 40.83
N CYS A 6 -20.63 -22.17 40.53
CA CYS A 6 -20.16 -23.10 39.53
C CYS A 6 -20.67 -24.51 39.72
N VAL A 7 -21.04 -25.19 38.63
CA VAL A 7 -21.28 -26.64 38.60
C VAL A 7 -20.17 -27.29 37.78
N GLU A 8 -19.34 -28.05 38.48
CA GLU A 8 -18.41 -29.01 37.88
C GLU A 8 -19.14 -30.30 37.52
N GLY A 9 -18.93 -30.83 36.32
CA GLY A 9 -19.37 -32.14 35.87
C GLY A 9 -18.17 -33.04 35.59
N PRO A 10 -18.23 -34.36 35.82
CA PRO A 10 -17.08 -35.19 36.11
C PRO A 10 -16.35 -35.75 34.88
N VAL A 11 -15.04 -35.84 35.04
CA VAL A 11 -14.09 -36.54 34.18
C VAL A 11 -14.17 -38.04 34.46
N ALA A 12 -14.30 -38.88 33.42
CA ALA A 12 -14.09 -40.31 33.52
C ALA A 12 -12.88 -40.75 32.67
N PRO A 13 -12.02 -41.62 33.18
CA PRO A 13 -10.85 -42.10 32.48
C PRO A 13 -11.13 -43.37 31.69
N PHE A 14 -10.54 -43.55 30.52
CA PHE A 14 -10.44 -44.84 29.86
C PHE A 14 -9.00 -45.30 29.76
N LEU A 15 -8.81 -46.47 30.38
CA LEU A 15 -7.59 -47.25 30.42
C LEU A 15 -7.39 -48.04 29.11
N SER A 16 -6.11 -48.25 28.85
CA SER A 16 -5.43 -49.11 27.91
C SER A 16 -5.95 -50.50 27.66
N ALA A 17 -5.80 -51.00 26.45
CA ALA A 17 -5.34 -52.35 26.18
C ALA A 17 -4.77 -52.45 24.76
N GLY A 18 -3.57 -52.99 24.68
CA GLY A 18 -2.87 -53.22 23.44
C GLY A 18 -3.26 -54.48 22.72
N ALA A 19 -3.01 -54.56 21.44
CA ALA A 19 -2.75 -55.80 20.72
C ALA A 19 -1.83 -55.53 19.53
N LEU A 20 -0.71 -56.20 19.54
CA LEU A 20 0.20 -56.37 18.40
C LEU A 20 -0.49 -57.25 17.34
N CYS A 21 -0.40 -56.84 16.08
CA CYS A 21 -0.32 -57.80 14.95
C CYS A 21 0.51 -57.20 13.80
N SER A 22 1.41 -58.00 13.40
CA SER A 22 2.44 -57.85 12.41
C SER A 22 1.93 -57.88 10.94
N GLY A 23 2.62 -57.21 10.08
CA GLY A 23 2.82 -57.61 8.67
C GLY A 23 2.02 -56.83 7.63
N GLY A 24 2.72 -56.07 6.78
CA GLY A 24 2.14 -55.54 5.54
C GLY A 24 3.02 -54.44 4.91
N ALA A 25 3.60 -54.78 3.82
CA ALA A 25 4.55 -54.03 2.97
C ALA A 25 4.24 -52.52 2.87
N GLY A 26 5.31 -51.73 3.05
CA GLY A 26 5.27 -50.29 2.89
C GLY A 26 5.08 -49.89 1.43
N PHE A 27 4.05 -49.12 1.17
CA PHE A 27 4.03 -48.14 0.07
C PHE A 27 4.40 -46.78 0.65
N VAL A 28 5.65 -46.42 0.46
CA VAL A 28 6.12 -45.04 0.64
C VAL A 28 5.56 -44.25 -0.54
N SER A 29 4.39 -43.63 -0.38
CA SER A 29 3.94 -42.59 -1.29
C SER A 29 4.80 -41.35 -1.05
N ALA A 30 5.85 -41.22 -1.86
CA ALA A 30 6.58 -39.97 -2.00
C ALA A 30 5.59 -38.92 -2.55
N VAL A 31 5.07 -38.06 -1.68
CA VAL A 31 4.41 -36.81 -2.08
C VAL A 31 5.54 -35.95 -2.67
N ILE A 32 5.71 -36.01 -3.97
CA ILE A 32 6.48 -35.03 -4.70
C ILE A 32 5.68 -33.73 -4.64
N ALA A 33 6.01 -32.89 -3.66
CA ALA A 33 5.63 -31.48 -3.69
C ALA A 33 6.36 -30.85 -4.90
N THR A 34 5.69 -30.79 -6.03
CA THR A 34 6.09 -29.96 -7.15
C THR A 34 5.99 -28.52 -6.65
N LEU A 35 7.11 -27.98 -6.18
CA LEU A 35 7.34 -26.54 -6.11
C LEU A 35 7.21 -26.04 -7.56
N ALA A 36 6.03 -25.59 -7.95
CA ALA A 36 5.88 -24.77 -9.14
C ALA A 36 6.78 -23.54 -8.90
N ALA A 37 7.93 -23.52 -9.55
CA ALA A 37 8.75 -22.32 -9.62
C ALA A 37 7.87 -21.27 -10.26
N SER A 38 7.42 -20.30 -9.46
CA SER A 38 6.72 -19.11 -9.96
C SER A 38 7.66 -18.48 -10.99
N ALA A 39 7.25 -18.46 -12.24
CA ALA A 39 8.00 -17.76 -13.26
C ALA A 39 8.14 -16.32 -12.78
N LYS A 40 9.38 -15.83 -12.64
CA LYS A 40 9.63 -14.45 -12.23
C LYS A 40 8.96 -13.53 -13.26
N THR A 41 8.01 -12.74 -12.83
CA THR A 41 7.35 -11.77 -13.69
C THR A 41 8.38 -10.74 -14.15
N ALA A 42 8.46 -10.51 -15.46
CA ALA A 42 9.35 -9.49 -16.01
C ALA A 42 8.93 -8.09 -15.49
N PRO A 43 9.90 -7.21 -15.21
CA PRO A 43 9.60 -5.83 -14.83
C PRO A 43 8.87 -5.11 -15.98
N ALA A 44 8.11 -4.06 -15.64
CA ALA A 44 7.55 -3.14 -16.62
C ALA A 44 8.68 -2.41 -17.35
N LYS A 45 8.40 -1.94 -18.56
CA LYS A 45 9.36 -1.19 -19.38
C LYS A 45 9.75 0.13 -18.71
N SER A 46 10.85 0.74 -19.16
CA SER A 46 11.21 2.10 -18.77
C SER A 46 10.14 3.10 -19.19
N LEU A 47 10.10 4.25 -18.54
CA LEU A 47 9.15 5.34 -18.82
C LEU A 47 9.16 5.81 -20.28
N GLY A 48 10.28 5.58 -21.02
CA GLY A 48 10.44 5.94 -22.42
C GLY A 48 10.38 7.45 -22.71
N LYS A 49 10.34 8.27 -21.66
CA LYS A 49 10.31 9.73 -21.69
C LYS A 49 11.25 10.28 -20.62
N ALA A 50 11.59 11.57 -20.70
CA ALA A 50 12.31 12.25 -19.63
C ALA A 50 11.50 12.15 -18.31
N VAL A 51 12.19 11.78 -17.23
CA VAL A 51 11.59 11.68 -15.91
C VAL A 51 11.24 13.09 -15.42
N PRO A 52 9.97 13.35 -15.01
CA PRO A 52 9.63 14.65 -14.42
C PRO A 52 10.46 14.90 -13.17
N GLN A 53 10.96 16.12 -13.03
CA GLN A 53 11.77 16.52 -11.90
C GLN A 53 11.10 17.68 -11.17
N VAL A 54 11.02 17.61 -9.85
CA VAL A 54 10.40 18.66 -9.02
C VAL A 54 11.44 19.33 -8.11
N ASP A 55 11.22 20.61 -7.82
CA ASP A 55 12.09 21.38 -6.91
C ASP A 55 11.76 21.03 -5.45
N ARG A 56 10.47 20.83 -5.14
CA ARG A 56 9.99 20.54 -3.81
C ARG A 56 8.84 19.53 -3.85
N LEU A 57 8.75 18.70 -2.81
CA LEU A 57 7.66 17.75 -2.60
C LEU A 57 7.23 17.77 -1.13
N ALA A 58 5.93 17.80 -0.87
CA ALA A 58 5.35 17.55 0.44
C ALA A 58 4.44 16.33 0.38
N VAL A 59 4.72 15.31 1.18
CA VAL A 59 3.89 14.10 1.31
C VAL A 59 3.20 14.13 2.68
N ARG A 60 1.88 14.19 2.68
CA ARG A 60 1.04 14.19 3.89
C ARG A 60 0.38 12.83 4.05
N MET A 61 0.55 12.20 5.20
CA MET A 61 -0.19 11.00 5.59
C MET A 61 -1.59 11.42 6.00
N VAL A 62 -2.57 11.20 5.14
CA VAL A 62 -3.97 11.57 5.38
C VAL A 62 -4.66 10.52 6.24
N THR A 63 -4.46 9.25 5.90
CA THR A 63 -4.95 8.08 6.65
C THR A 63 -3.80 7.12 6.87
N ASP A 64 -3.67 6.58 8.06
CA ASP A 64 -2.72 5.56 8.48
C ASP A 64 -3.28 4.88 9.74
N ASN A 65 -2.73 3.76 10.16
CA ASN A 65 -3.18 3.04 11.35
C ASN A 65 -2.63 3.61 12.67
N ILE A 66 -1.72 4.55 12.62
CA ILE A 66 -1.06 5.13 13.79
C ILE A 66 -1.40 6.61 13.94
N VAL A 67 -1.82 6.98 15.14
CA VAL A 67 -2.01 8.38 15.57
C VAL A 67 -0.99 8.69 16.66
N ILE A 68 -0.08 9.61 16.38
CA ILE A 68 0.95 10.02 17.35
C ILE A 68 0.72 11.47 17.76
N GLN A 69 0.80 11.72 19.08
CA GLN A 69 0.68 13.07 19.65
C GLN A 69 1.98 13.51 20.33
N PHE A 70 2.15 14.80 20.47
CA PHE A 70 3.26 15.43 21.21
C PHE A 70 4.67 15.16 20.65
N ILE A 71 4.78 14.75 19.38
CA ILE A 71 6.08 14.67 18.71
C ILE A 71 6.37 16.02 18.04
N PRO A 72 7.52 16.63 18.30
CA PRO A 72 7.88 17.92 17.71
C PRO A 72 8.16 17.78 16.21
N THR A 73 8.09 18.91 15.49
CA THR A 73 8.61 19.05 14.14
C THR A 73 10.12 18.87 14.16
N GLU A 74 10.61 18.03 13.26
CA GLU A 74 12.05 17.79 13.07
C GLU A 74 12.52 18.46 11.78
N LYS A 75 13.75 19.02 11.83
CA LYS A 75 14.44 19.52 10.64
C LYS A 75 15.75 18.77 10.44
N ARG A 76 15.96 18.30 9.23
CA ARG A 76 17.16 17.59 8.77
C ARG A 76 17.63 18.24 7.47
N ASP A 77 18.81 17.88 6.97
CA ASP A 77 19.27 18.40 5.68
C ASP A 77 18.31 18.00 4.55
N GLY A 78 17.75 19.01 3.88
CA GLY A 78 16.80 18.84 2.78
C GLY A 78 15.44 18.19 3.14
N LEU A 79 15.16 17.91 4.44
CA LEU A 79 13.92 17.30 4.91
C LEU A 79 13.40 17.99 6.17
N THR A 80 12.12 18.41 6.12
CA THR A 80 11.37 18.81 7.32
C THR A 80 10.24 17.82 7.57
N ILE A 81 10.11 17.32 8.80
CA ILE A 81 9.06 16.41 9.24
C ILE A 81 8.12 17.18 10.15
N GLU A 82 7.01 17.64 9.60
CA GLU A 82 5.97 18.31 10.38
C GLU A 82 5.05 17.26 11.02
N ARG A 83 4.89 17.34 12.34
CA ARG A 83 3.97 16.50 13.09
C ARG A 83 2.76 17.34 13.49
N LYS A 84 1.62 17.09 12.88
CA LYS A 84 0.39 17.75 13.30
C LYS A 84 -0.21 16.97 14.45
N SER A 85 -0.37 17.61 15.61
CA SER A 85 -1.18 17.04 16.68
C SER A 85 -2.62 16.91 16.18
N GLY A 86 -3.25 15.77 16.47
CA GLY A 86 -4.58 15.47 15.95
C GLY A 86 -5.71 16.37 16.45
N ASN A 87 -5.43 17.37 17.27
CA ASN A 87 -6.48 18.21 17.85
C ASN A 87 -6.54 19.57 17.16
N THR A 88 -7.57 19.78 16.35
CA THR A 88 -7.88 21.07 15.72
C THR A 88 -9.23 21.59 16.22
N SER A 89 -9.56 21.30 17.50
CA SER A 89 -10.86 21.65 18.04
C SER A 89 -11.15 23.13 17.89
N PRO A 90 -12.32 23.49 17.39
CA PRO A 90 -12.87 24.80 17.67
C PRO A 90 -13.08 24.95 19.17
N ASP A 91 -13.10 26.19 19.68
CA ASP A 91 -13.31 26.50 21.08
C ASP A 91 -14.63 25.94 21.64
N LYS A 92 -15.58 25.65 20.73
CA LYS A 92 -16.90 25.09 21.06
C LYS A 92 -17.10 23.68 20.53
N PRO A 93 -17.73 22.75 21.30
CA PRO A 93 -18.16 21.44 20.78
C PRO A 93 -19.15 21.56 19.62
N PRO A 94 -19.22 20.55 18.71
CA PRO A 94 -18.42 19.34 18.69
C PRO A 94 -16.98 19.56 18.26
N ARG A 95 -16.07 18.86 18.90
CA ARG A 95 -14.64 18.89 18.54
C ARG A 95 -14.32 17.80 17.55
N THR A 96 -13.38 18.07 16.67
CA THR A 96 -12.88 17.09 15.68
C THR A 96 -11.41 16.77 15.93
N ILE A 97 -10.99 15.55 15.60
CA ILE A 97 -9.63 15.07 15.77
C ILE A 97 -9.24 14.25 14.54
N LEU A 98 -7.95 14.19 14.21
CA LEU A 98 -7.44 13.24 13.23
C LEU A 98 -7.69 11.81 13.70
N ASN A 99 -8.25 10.97 12.83
CA ASN A 99 -8.55 9.58 13.10
C ASN A 99 -7.57 8.68 12.34
N GLY A 100 -7.10 7.62 13.02
CA GLY A 100 -6.41 6.51 12.40
C GLY A 100 -7.38 5.37 12.13
N GLU A 101 -7.08 4.57 11.11
CA GLU A 101 -7.78 3.32 10.79
C GLU A 101 -6.84 2.35 10.10
N TRP A 102 -7.23 1.08 9.99
CA TRP A 102 -6.50 0.15 9.14
C TRP A 102 -6.74 0.49 7.68
N GLY A 103 -5.94 1.42 7.15
CA GLY A 103 -6.04 1.92 5.79
C GLY A 103 -5.00 3.00 5.52
N LEU A 104 -4.69 3.22 4.26
CA LEU A 104 -3.70 4.22 3.85
C LEU A 104 -4.29 5.20 2.85
N ALA A 105 -3.99 6.48 3.04
CA ALA A 105 -4.17 7.53 2.04
C ALA A 105 -3.07 8.58 2.20
N MET A 106 -2.46 8.98 1.09
CA MET A 106 -1.42 10.00 1.06
C MET A 106 -1.79 11.14 0.13
N HIS A 107 -1.49 12.38 0.53
CA HIS A 107 -1.57 13.55 -0.35
C HIS A 107 -0.16 14.03 -0.68
N ALA A 108 0.18 14.01 -1.96
CA ALA A 108 1.44 14.51 -2.48
C ALA A 108 1.23 15.86 -3.17
N GLN A 109 1.92 16.89 -2.70
CA GLN A 109 1.93 18.24 -3.25
C GLN A 109 3.33 18.55 -3.75
N SER A 110 3.48 18.80 -5.05
CA SER A 110 4.78 18.97 -5.70
C SER A 110 4.88 20.30 -6.44
N PHE A 111 6.11 20.82 -6.59
CA PHE A 111 6.36 22.14 -7.17
C PHE A 111 7.52 22.11 -8.16
N VAL A 112 7.30 22.75 -9.31
CA VAL A 112 8.35 23.16 -10.27
C VAL A 112 8.24 24.68 -10.43
N GLY A 113 9.13 25.41 -9.77
CA GLY A 113 8.98 26.86 -9.64
C GLY A 113 7.65 27.22 -8.95
N ALA A 114 6.79 27.91 -9.69
CA ALA A 114 5.43 28.28 -9.23
C ALA A 114 4.33 27.26 -9.63
N ASP A 115 4.66 26.28 -10.48
CA ASP A 115 3.71 25.25 -10.89
C ASP A 115 3.52 24.25 -9.77
N GLU A 116 2.28 24.10 -9.30
CA GLU A 116 1.89 23.21 -8.22
C GLU A 116 1.02 22.08 -8.75
N ARG A 117 1.28 20.84 -8.29
CA ARG A 117 0.44 19.68 -8.56
C ARG A 117 0.10 18.94 -7.28
N ASN A 118 -1.14 18.48 -7.22
CA ASN A 118 -1.71 17.78 -6.07
C ASN A 118 -2.24 16.41 -6.50
N VAL A 119 -1.74 15.34 -5.87
CA VAL A 119 -2.13 13.96 -6.15
C VAL A 119 -2.61 13.31 -4.87
N LEU A 120 -3.81 12.71 -4.90
CA LEU A 120 -4.26 11.82 -3.83
C LEU A 120 -3.93 10.38 -4.21
N ILE A 121 -3.23 9.67 -3.33
CA ILE A 121 -2.83 8.27 -3.48
C ILE A 121 -3.56 7.47 -2.42
N ASP A 122 -4.37 6.51 -2.86
CA ASP A 122 -5.27 5.69 -2.06
C ASP A 122 -6.36 6.47 -1.29
N PHE A 123 -7.31 5.75 -0.70
CA PHE A 123 -8.55 6.31 -0.13
C PHE A 123 -8.84 5.81 1.29
N GLY A 124 -7.95 5.04 1.92
CA GLY A 124 -8.18 4.45 3.23
C GLY A 124 -9.26 3.36 3.23
N TYR A 125 -9.70 3.01 4.43
CA TYR A 125 -10.70 1.97 4.67
C TYR A 125 -12.12 2.54 4.65
N THR A 126 -12.33 3.70 5.31
CA THR A 126 -13.65 4.33 5.44
C THR A 126 -13.66 5.76 4.88
N PRO A 127 -14.74 6.16 4.19
CA PRO A 127 -14.86 7.52 3.68
C PRO A 127 -14.95 8.57 4.82
N GLU A 128 -15.51 8.19 5.97
CA GLU A 128 -15.66 9.07 7.13
C GLU A 128 -14.30 9.53 7.65
N VAL A 129 -13.35 8.61 7.80
CA VAL A 129 -11.98 8.93 8.26
C VAL A 129 -11.25 9.76 7.22
N LEU A 130 -11.29 9.36 5.96
CA LEU A 130 -10.65 10.10 4.87
C LEU A 130 -11.16 11.55 4.81
N ILE A 131 -12.48 11.75 4.76
CA ILE A 131 -13.10 13.07 4.62
C ILE A 131 -12.84 13.93 5.86
N ASN A 132 -12.97 13.37 7.07
CA ASN A 132 -12.63 14.04 8.32
C ASN A 132 -11.19 14.56 8.31
N ASN A 133 -10.25 13.67 7.96
CA ASN A 133 -8.82 14.00 7.98
C ASN A 133 -8.45 15.03 6.91
N LEU A 134 -8.97 14.92 5.67
CA LEU A 134 -8.80 15.94 4.63
C LEU A 134 -9.25 17.32 5.12
N SER A 135 -10.43 17.39 5.76
CA SER A 135 -10.99 18.63 6.31
C SER A 135 -10.09 19.25 7.39
N ILE A 136 -9.65 18.44 8.36
CA ILE A 136 -8.77 18.90 9.45
C ILE A 136 -7.40 19.34 8.94
N LEU A 137 -6.87 18.64 7.95
CA LEU A 137 -5.59 18.94 7.32
C LEU A 137 -5.67 20.10 6.33
N LYS A 138 -6.89 20.59 6.05
CA LYS A 138 -7.18 21.67 5.10
C LYS A 138 -6.70 21.33 3.68
N ILE A 139 -6.89 20.09 3.27
CA ILE A 139 -6.64 19.64 1.91
C ILE A 139 -7.95 19.76 1.14
N ASP A 140 -7.98 20.64 0.15
CA ASP A 140 -9.16 20.87 -0.69
C ASP A 140 -9.16 19.91 -1.89
N PRO A 141 -10.13 18.99 -2.00
CA PRO A 141 -10.22 18.07 -3.13
C PRO A 141 -10.35 18.76 -4.49
N SER A 142 -10.82 20.01 -4.57
CA SER A 142 -10.91 20.76 -5.83
C SER A 142 -9.54 21.09 -6.43
N THR A 143 -8.47 21.00 -5.64
CA THR A 143 -7.09 21.25 -6.10
C THR A 143 -6.43 20.03 -6.71
N PHE A 144 -6.99 18.83 -6.56
CA PHE A 144 -6.38 17.61 -7.08
C PHE A 144 -6.25 17.63 -8.61
N ASP A 145 -5.11 17.15 -9.09
CA ASP A 145 -4.74 17.02 -10.51
C ASP A 145 -4.82 15.58 -10.98
N ALA A 146 -4.66 14.62 -10.07
CA ALA A 146 -4.80 13.19 -10.32
C ALA A 146 -5.17 12.42 -9.05
N LEU A 147 -5.78 11.26 -9.26
CA LEU A 147 -5.98 10.23 -8.26
C LEU A 147 -5.18 8.99 -8.65
N VAL A 148 -4.60 8.29 -7.68
CA VAL A 148 -3.88 7.03 -7.91
C VAL A 148 -4.39 6.00 -6.91
N LEU A 149 -4.71 4.79 -7.36
CA LEU A 149 -4.90 3.63 -6.50
C LEU A 149 -3.73 2.68 -6.68
N SER A 150 -3.05 2.39 -5.58
CA SER A 150 -1.84 1.56 -5.58
C SER A 150 -2.13 0.10 -5.91
N HIS A 151 -3.21 -0.46 -5.33
CA HIS A 151 -3.63 -1.84 -5.57
C HIS A 151 -5.08 -2.08 -5.10
N GLY A 152 -5.64 -3.24 -5.42
CA GLY A 152 -7.05 -3.56 -5.24
C GLY A 152 -7.44 -4.14 -3.88
N HIS A 153 -6.82 -3.74 -2.77
CA HIS A 153 -7.23 -4.11 -1.42
C HIS A 153 -8.16 -3.07 -0.79
N TYR A 154 -9.08 -3.54 0.05
CA TYR A 154 -10.17 -2.72 0.59
C TYR A 154 -9.67 -1.54 1.43
N ASP A 155 -8.63 -1.73 2.20
CA ASP A 155 -7.98 -0.71 3.04
C ASP A 155 -7.28 0.41 2.26
N HIS A 156 -7.30 0.33 0.91
CA HIS A 156 -6.83 1.36 -0.02
C HIS A 156 -7.95 1.95 -0.88
N PHE A 157 -9.00 1.20 -1.19
CA PHE A 157 -10.11 1.72 -1.98
C PHE A 157 -11.43 1.88 -1.22
N GLY A 158 -11.56 1.38 0.03
CA GLY A 158 -12.83 1.35 0.76
C GLY A 158 -13.48 2.72 0.93
N GLY A 159 -12.68 3.75 1.16
CA GLY A 159 -13.16 5.13 1.26
C GLY A 159 -13.55 5.79 -0.06
N MET A 160 -13.19 5.21 -1.23
CA MET A 160 -13.28 5.86 -2.54
C MET A 160 -14.70 6.29 -2.92
N VAL A 161 -15.68 5.40 -2.84
CA VAL A 161 -17.06 5.70 -3.27
C VAL A 161 -17.65 6.84 -2.43
N GLY A 162 -17.47 6.79 -1.12
CA GLY A 162 -17.91 7.85 -0.22
C GLY A 162 -17.18 9.17 -0.47
N PHE A 163 -15.89 9.13 -0.74
CA PHE A 163 -15.10 10.30 -1.12
C PHE A 163 -15.63 10.92 -2.43
N LEU A 164 -15.86 10.13 -3.49
CA LEU A 164 -16.40 10.61 -4.77
C LEU A 164 -17.78 11.25 -4.59
N ASN A 165 -18.65 10.66 -3.75
CA ASN A 165 -19.96 11.22 -3.44
C ASN A 165 -19.86 12.55 -2.68
N ALA A 166 -18.98 12.64 -1.68
CA ALA A 166 -18.81 13.86 -0.88
C ALA A 166 -18.14 15.01 -1.65
N THR A 167 -17.40 14.68 -2.71
CA THR A 167 -16.68 15.64 -3.57
C THR A 167 -17.37 15.87 -4.91
N LYS A 168 -18.59 15.36 -5.08
CA LYS A 168 -19.36 15.53 -6.31
C LYS A 168 -19.45 16.99 -6.73
N GLY A 169 -19.05 17.28 -7.98
CA GLY A 169 -19.02 18.62 -8.54
C GLY A 169 -17.87 19.52 -8.02
N LYS A 170 -16.97 19.01 -7.19
CA LYS A 170 -15.75 19.72 -6.73
C LYS A 170 -14.50 19.28 -7.47
N LEU A 171 -14.40 17.99 -7.82
CA LEU A 171 -13.26 17.46 -8.57
C LEU A 171 -13.22 18.06 -9.98
N LYS A 172 -12.02 18.21 -10.53
CA LYS A 172 -11.83 18.63 -11.92
C LYS A 172 -12.45 17.59 -12.86
N GLY A 173 -13.25 18.01 -13.83
CA GLY A 173 -13.83 17.13 -14.82
C GLY A 173 -12.73 16.41 -15.62
N LYS A 174 -12.97 15.13 -15.94
CA LYS A 174 -12.02 14.24 -16.65
C LYS A 174 -10.64 14.11 -15.99
N MET A 175 -10.56 14.39 -14.69
CA MET A 175 -9.32 14.20 -13.94
C MET A 175 -8.85 12.75 -14.06
N PRO A 176 -7.55 12.48 -14.31
CA PRO A 176 -7.04 11.12 -14.45
C PRO A 176 -7.08 10.38 -13.11
N PHE A 177 -7.54 9.12 -13.16
CA PHE A 177 -7.50 8.15 -12.07
C PHE A 177 -6.69 6.93 -12.49
N TYR A 178 -5.51 6.76 -11.93
CA TYR A 178 -4.55 5.72 -12.28
C TYR A 178 -4.76 4.47 -11.45
N VAL A 179 -4.73 3.30 -12.12
CA VAL A 179 -4.75 1.97 -11.50
C VAL A 179 -3.77 1.06 -12.24
N GLY A 180 -3.27 0.01 -11.61
CA GLY A 180 -2.22 -0.86 -12.15
C GLY A 180 -2.63 -1.77 -13.30
N GLY A 181 -3.90 -1.75 -13.71
CA GLY A 181 -4.42 -2.56 -14.82
C GLY A 181 -5.80 -3.12 -14.53
N GLU A 182 -6.29 -3.99 -15.39
CA GLU A 182 -7.62 -4.59 -15.27
C GLU A 182 -7.74 -5.44 -14.00
N ASP A 183 -6.69 -6.10 -13.60
CA ASP A 183 -6.58 -6.93 -12.42
C ASP A 183 -6.96 -6.18 -11.11
N THR A 184 -6.70 -4.87 -11.01
CA THR A 184 -7.13 -4.03 -9.88
C THR A 184 -8.62 -4.17 -9.55
N PHE A 185 -9.45 -4.49 -10.56
CA PHE A 185 -10.91 -4.61 -10.42
C PHE A 185 -11.38 -6.02 -10.06
N CYS A 186 -10.54 -7.05 -10.08
CA CYS A 186 -10.96 -8.41 -9.76
C CYS A 186 -11.49 -8.50 -8.31
N LEU A 187 -12.49 -9.37 -8.09
CA LEU A 187 -12.97 -9.63 -6.73
C LEU A 187 -11.90 -10.34 -5.93
N ARG A 188 -11.76 -9.92 -4.69
CA ARG A 188 -10.78 -10.47 -3.75
C ARG A 188 -11.42 -10.98 -2.48
N ARG A 189 -10.80 -11.99 -1.90
CA ARG A 189 -11.15 -12.54 -0.59
C ARG A 189 -9.90 -12.87 0.22
N ASN A 190 -10.08 -12.93 1.53
CA ASN A 190 -9.13 -13.52 2.46
C ASN A 190 -9.84 -14.61 3.28
N PRO A 191 -9.18 -15.30 4.24
CA PRO A 191 -9.84 -16.28 5.11
C PRO A 191 -11.03 -15.73 5.91
N GLY A 192 -11.10 -14.40 6.13
CA GLY A 192 -12.22 -13.74 6.80
C GLY A 192 -13.44 -13.47 5.92
N GLY A 193 -13.35 -13.64 4.60
CA GLY A 193 -14.43 -13.45 3.66
C GLY A 193 -14.08 -12.61 2.43
N ASN A 194 -15.09 -12.31 1.61
CA ASN A 194 -14.97 -11.43 0.47
C ASN A 194 -14.93 -9.98 0.93
N PHE A 195 -13.99 -9.19 0.39
CA PHE A 195 -13.94 -7.74 0.65
C PHE A 195 -14.21 -6.89 -0.59
N GLY A 196 -14.76 -7.51 -1.63
CA GLY A 196 -15.30 -6.81 -2.79
C GLY A 196 -14.28 -6.48 -3.87
N ALA A 197 -14.61 -5.48 -4.64
CA ALA A 197 -13.82 -4.96 -5.75
C ALA A 197 -14.03 -3.47 -5.91
N LEU A 198 -13.10 -2.82 -6.60
CA LEU A 198 -13.17 -1.41 -6.96
C LEU A 198 -14.40 -1.12 -7.83
N ASP A 199 -15.17 -0.09 -7.48
CA ASP A 199 -16.39 0.29 -8.22
C ASP A 199 -16.07 1.15 -9.45
N ARG A 200 -15.97 0.48 -10.60
CA ARG A 200 -15.75 1.13 -11.90
C ARG A 200 -16.86 2.12 -12.27
N LYS A 201 -18.13 1.82 -11.90
CA LYS A 201 -19.26 2.68 -12.21
C LYS A 201 -19.20 3.98 -11.42
N ALA A 202 -18.79 3.92 -10.16
CA ALA A 202 -18.57 5.12 -9.35
C ALA A 202 -17.49 6.01 -9.94
N ILE A 203 -16.37 5.44 -10.40
CA ILE A 203 -15.28 6.18 -11.05
C ILE A 203 -15.77 6.90 -12.29
N LEU A 204 -16.43 6.18 -13.20
CA LEU A 204 -16.95 6.76 -14.45
C LEU A 204 -18.07 7.77 -14.19
N GLY A 205 -18.93 7.51 -13.19
CA GLY A 205 -20.00 8.41 -12.77
C GLY A 205 -19.53 9.72 -12.13
N ALA A 206 -18.29 9.75 -11.64
CA ALA A 206 -17.63 10.94 -11.11
C ALA A 206 -16.91 11.79 -12.17
N ASP A 207 -17.12 11.51 -13.47
CA ASP A 207 -16.45 12.17 -14.60
C ASP A 207 -14.91 12.10 -14.53
N LEU A 208 -14.39 10.97 -14.06
CA LEU A 208 -12.95 10.69 -14.02
C LEU A 208 -12.51 9.92 -15.26
N THR A 209 -11.27 10.14 -15.70
CA THR A 209 -10.65 9.39 -16.77
C THR A 209 -9.83 8.24 -16.19
N LEU A 210 -10.30 7.00 -16.39
CA LEU A 210 -9.58 5.81 -15.92
C LEU A 210 -8.34 5.55 -16.77
N MET A 211 -7.17 5.53 -16.09
CA MET A 211 -5.86 5.33 -16.68
C MET A 211 -5.30 3.97 -16.24
N MET A 212 -5.16 3.03 -17.17
CA MET A 212 -4.55 1.70 -16.92
C MET A 212 -3.01 1.83 -16.99
N ALA A 213 -2.36 1.86 -15.84
CA ALA A 213 -0.92 2.10 -15.68
C ALA A 213 -0.16 0.78 -15.39
N ALA A 214 -0.42 -0.28 -16.14
CA ALA A 214 0.38 -1.51 -16.09
C ALA A 214 1.83 -1.28 -16.57
N GLU A 215 2.06 -0.28 -17.41
CA GLU A 215 3.37 0.26 -17.77
C GLU A 215 3.57 1.60 -17.07
N PRO A 216 4.84 2.06 -16.87
CA PRO A 216 5.11 3.35 -16.25
C PRO A 216 4.42 4.51 -16.97
N ALA A 217 3.75 5.37 -16.21
CA ALA A 217 2.97 6.48 -16.76
C ALA A 217 3.26 7.78 -15.99
N ILE A 218 3.31 8.91 -16.69
CA ILE A 218 3.43 10.23 -16.08
C ILE A 218 2.13 10.57 -15.36
N VAL A 219 2.24 11.09 -14.13
CA VAL A 219 1.13 11.51 -13.27
C VAL A 219 1.25 13.01 -13.02
N ALA A 220 0.23 13.77 -13.44
CA ALA A 220 0.11 15.20 -13.22
C ALA A 220 1.41 15.99 -13.60
N ASP A 221 2.14 15.55 -14.61
CA ASP A 221 3.39 16.13 -15.13
C ASP A 221 4.58 16.19 -14.15
N HIS A 222 4.37 15.87 -12.88
CA HIS A 222 5.38 15.99 -11.81
C HIS A 222 5.82 14.64 -11.21
N ALA A 223 5.10 13.57 -11.46
CA ALA A 223 5.38 12.23 -10.95
C ALA A 223 5.26 11.18 -12.05
N PHE A 224 5.58 9.95 -11.70
CA PHE A 224 5.29 8.79 -12.55
C PHE A 224 4.89 7.59 -11.69
N THR A 225 4.18 6.62 -12.29
CA THR A 225 3.94 5.31 -11.70
C THR A 225 5.04 4.34 -12.12
N THR A 226 5.33 3.37 -11.26
CA THR A 226 6.30 2.29 -11.59
C THR A 226 5.81 1.37 -12.71
N GLY A 227 4.49 1.37 -13.01
CA GLY A 227 3.89 0.26 -13.72
C GLY A 227 3.98 -1.02 -12.88
N ARG A 228 3.81 -2.17 -13.53
CA ARG A 228 3.93 -3.49 -12.92
C ARG A 228 5.29 -3.68 -12.26
N ILE A 229 5.27 -4.10 -10.99
CA ILE A 229 6.49 -4.34 -10.22
C ILE A 229 7.02 -5.74 -10.55
N GLY A 230 8.24 -5.83 -11.08
CA GLY A 230 8.95 -7.07 -11.35
C GLY A 230 9.44 -7.76 -10.07
N GLN A 231 9.79 -9.05 -10.16
CA GLN A 231 10.39 -9.81 -9.06
C GLN A 231 11.89 -9.96 -9.31
N THR A 232 12.66 -8.98 -8.88
CA THR A 232 14.13 -8.89 -9.12
C THR A 232 14.96 -9.11 -7.86
N SER A 233 14.32 -9.14 -6.68
CA SER A 233 14.97 -9.45 -5.39
C SER A 233 14.64 -10.87 -4.91
N PHE A 234 14.98 -11.14 -3.64
CA PHE A 234 14.61 -12.39 -2.95
C PHE A 234 13.12 -12.41 -2.52
N GLU A 235 12.46 -11.25 -2.55
CA GLU A 235 11.09 -11.09 -2.08
C GLU A 235 10.10 -11.76 -3.04
N THR A 236 9.07 -12.35 -2.47
CA THR A 236 7.95 -12.94 -3.20
C THR A 236 6.65 -12.44 -2.60
N PRO A 237 5.57 -12.31 -3.38
CA PRO A 237 4.28 -11.87 -2.86
C PRO A 237 3.83 -12.74 -1.69
N LEU A 238 3.43 -12.10 -0.58
CA LEU A 238 2.71 -12.77 0.49
C LEU A 238 1.30 -13.12 -0.01
N ARG A 239 0.99 -14.40 -0.05
CA ARG A 239 -0.32 -14.90 -0.47
C ARG A 239 -1.35 -14.71 0.64
N ALA A 240 -1.69 -13.46 0.95
CA ALA A 240 -2.67 -13.12 1.96
C ALA A 240 -4.11 -13.13 1.43
N THR A 241 -4.27 -13.07 0.11
CA THR A 241 -5.56 -12.97 -0.59
C THR A 241 -5.62 -13.86 -1.81
N ASP A 242 -6.84 -14.23 -2.17
CA ASP A 242 -7.19 -14.86 -3.44
C ASP A 242 -8.00 -13.86 -4.29
N GLU A 243 -7.87 -13.97 -5.61
CA GLU A 243 -8.65 -13.22 -6.59
C GLU A 243 -9.46 -14.13 -7.49
N ILE A 244 -10.54 -13.61 -8.09
CA ILE A 244 -11.31 -14.28 -9.13
C ILE A 244 -11.56 -13.35 -10.30
N VAL A 245 -11.28 -13.87 -11.51
CA VAL A 245 -11.58 -13.16 -12.76
C VAL A 245 -13.05 -13.36 -13.12
N GLY A 246 -13.74 -12.27 -13.41
CA GLY A 246 -15.15 -12.26 -13.81
C GLY A 246 -15.90 -11.03 -13.33
N ILE A 247 -17.13 -10.89 -13.81
CA ILE A 247 -18.07 -9.86 -13.36
C ILE A 247 -19.16 -10.53 -12.53
N PHE A 248 -19.32 -10.06 -11.30
CA PHE A 248 -20.27 -10.58 -10.32
C PHE A 248 -21.09 -9.40 -9.77
N ASP A 249 -22.39 -9.40 -9.96
CA ASP A 249 -23.30 -8.33 -9.52
C ASP A 249 -22.87 -6.92 -9.98
N GLY A 250 -22.18 -6.86 -11.14
CA GLY A 250 -21.70 -5.61 -11.72
C GLY A 250 -20.33 -5.12 -11.23
N PHE A 251 -19.68 -5.89 -10.36
CA PHE A 251 -18.31 -5.68 -9.88
C PHE A 251 -17.36 -6.73 -10.45
N GLY A 252 -16.08 -6.39 -10.55
CA GLY A 252 -15.05 -7.31 -10.98
C GLY A 252 -14.26 -6.83 -12.20
N CYS A 253 -13.40 -7.71 -12.70
CA CYS A 253 -12.54 -7.48 -13.86
C CYS A 253 -13.09 -8.20 -15.11
N PHE A 254 -12.86 -7.61 -16.28
CA PHE A 254 -13.32 -8.14 -17.56
C PHE A 254 -12.44 -9.32 -18.00
N PRO A 255 -13.02 -10.55 -18.15
CA PRO A 255 -12.23 -11.73 -18.48
C PRO A 255 -11.41 -11.61 -19.78
N GLU A 256 -11.95 -10.89 -20.77
CA GLU A 256 -11.28 -10.69 -22.06
C GLU A 256 -10.07 -9.76 -22.01
N LYS A 257 -9.88 -9.06 -20.87
CA LYS A 257 -8.73 -8.18 -20.62
C LYS A 257 -7.71 -8.80 -19.66
N MET A 258 -8.00 -10.00 -19.17
CA MET A 258 -7.14 -10.73 -18.24
C MET A 258 -6.34 -11.80 -18.97
N PRO A 259 -5.13 -12.13 -18.46
CA PRO A 259 -4.38 -13.28 -18.96
C PRO A 259 -5.20 -14.57 -18.87
N ALA A 260 -5.10 -15.43 -19.89
CA ALA A 260 -5.91 -16.66 -19.97
C ALA A 260 -5.65 -17.60 -18.78
N GLU A 261 -4.42 -17.63 -18.27
CA GLU A 261 -4.00 -18.42 -17.11
C GLU A 261 -4.66 -17.99 -15.79
N LYS A 262 -5.14 -16.75 -15.70
CA LYS A 262 -5.90 -16.24 -14.54
C LYS A 262 -7.40 -16.50 -14.68
N ASN A 263 -7.92 -16.67 -15.90
CA ASN A 263 -9.34 -16.84 -16.18
C ASN A 263 -9.80 -18.30 -16.05
N VAL A 264 -9.71 -18.87 -14.86
CA VAL A 264 -9.96 -20.29 -14.59
C VAL A 264 -11.32 -20.57 -13.91
N GLY A 265 -12.18 -19.56 -13.76
CA GLY A 265 -13.52 -19.70 -13.19
C GLY A 265 -13.58 -20.03 -11.71
N LYS A 266 -12.48 -19.87 -10.98
CA LYS A 266 -12.38 -20.09 -9.53
C LYS A 266 -11.39 -19.10 -8.91
N TYR A 267 -11.43 -18.96 -7.60
CA TYR A 267 -10.43 -18.19 -6.86
C TYR A 267 -9.04 -18.80 -7.01
N ILE A 268 -8.06 -17.95 -7.28
CA ILE A 268 -6.64 -18.26 -7.36
C ILE A 268 -5.87 -17.34 -6.42
N PRO A 269 -4.67 -17.71 -5.97
CA PRO A 269 -3.82 -16.80 -5.20
C PRO A 269 -3.57 -15.50 -5.95
N ASP A 270 -3.76 -14.37 -5.28
CA ASP A 270 -3.43 -13.05 -5.82
C ASP A 270 -1.92 -12.92 -6.01
N ASP A 271 -1.47 -12.53 -7.18
CA ASP A 271 -0.07 -12.31 -7.50
C ASP A 271 0.34 -10.83 -7.48
N PHE A 272 -0.63 -9.96 -7.24
CA PHE A 272 -0.46 -8.50 -7.14
C PHE A 272 0.17 -7.85 -8.37
N GLU A 273 -0.01 -8.40 -9.57
CA GLU A 273 0.53 -7.80 -10.79
C GLU A 273 -0.01 -6.39 -11.07
N HIS A 274 -1.14 -6.06 -10.47
CA HIS A 274 -1.76 -4.73 -10.52
C HIS A 274 -1.17 -3.73 -9.50
N GLU A 275 -0.26 -4.15 -8.62
CA GLU A 275 0.36 -3.24 -7.65
C GLU A 275 1.32 -2.28 -8.36
N LEU A 276 1.26 -1.00 -7.99
CA LEU A 276 2.16 0.05 -8.46
C LEU A 276 2.54 1.01 -7.32
N ALA A 277 3.65 1.71 -7.49
CA ALA A 277 4.05 2.83 -6.64
C ALA A 277 4.03 4.14 -7.42
N THR A 278 3.86 5.27 -6.70
CA THR A 278 3.98 6.62 -7.26
C THR A 278 5.36 7.18 -6.90
N VAL A 279 6.06 7.75 -7.87
CA VAL A 279 7.45 8.15 -7.71
C VAL A 279 7.65 9.60 -8.13
N TYR A 280 8.40 10.35 -7.33
CA TYR A 280 8.85 11.71 -7.63
C TYR A 280 10.38 11.74 -7.72
N LEU A 281 10.92 12.52 -8.65
CA LEU A 281 12.35 12.82 -8.70
C LEU A 281 12.58 14.22 -8.14
N ILE A 282 13.23 14.31 -6.98
CA ILE A 282 13.63 15.59 -6.39
C ILE A 282 14.94 16.04 -7.01
N LYS A 283 14.98 17.27 -7.50
CA LYS A 283 16.16 17.86 -8.11
C LYS A 283 17.38 17.72 -7.20
N ASP A 284 18.49 17.20 -7.76
CA ASP A 284 19.78 17.01 -7.10
C ASP A 284 19.78 16.08 -5.85
N LYS A 285 18.63 15.41 -5.54
CA LYS A 285 18.52 14.53 -4.37
C LYS A 285 18.24 13.06 -4.75
N GLY A 286 17.36 12.79 -5.70
CA GLY A 286 17.01 11.42 -6.11
C GLY A 286 15.52 11.11 -6.02
N LEU A 287 15.19 9.82 -6.13
CA LEU A 287 13.81 9.32 -6.14
C LEU A 287 13.19 9.34 -4.75
N VAL A 288 11.95 9.80 -4.67
CA VAL A 288 11.05 9.58 -3.53
C VAL A 288 9.98 8.60 -3.99
N VAL A 289 10.01 7.38 -3.45
CA VAL A 289 9.11 6.28 -3.81
C VAL A 289 7.99 6.21 -2.78
N LEU A 290 6.75 6.46 -3.23
CA LEU A 290 5.54 6.34 -2.42
C LEU A 290 4.93 4.98 -2.69
N THR A 291 5.16 4.05 -1.79
CA THR A 291 4.60 2.71 -1.83
C THR A 291 3.45 2.60 -0.82
N SER A 292 2.45 1.78 -1.09
CA SER A 292 1.32 1.65 -0.17
C SER A 292 1.44 0.42 0.71
N CYS A 293 1.54 -0.78 0.12
CA CYS A 293 1.75 -2.02 0.85
C CYS A 293 3.03 -2.75 0.47
N SER A 294 3.44 -2.67 -0.78
CA SER A 294 4.58 -3.45 -1.30
C SER A 294 4.36 -4.97 -1.22
N HIS A 295 3.18 -5.45 -1.61
CA HIS A 295 2.88 -6.88 -1.65
C HIS A 295 3.83 -7.68 -2.54
N ARG A 296 4.35 -7.05 -3.61
CA ARG A 296 5.37 -7.64 -4.47
C ARG A 296 6.79 -7.50 -3.94
N GLY A 297 6.94 -6.96 -2.73
CA GLY A 297 8.21 -6.70 -2.06
C GLY A 297 8.66 -5.25 -2.20
N VAL A 298 9.07 -4.64 -1.09
CA VAL A 298 9.50 -3.23 -1.08
C VAL A 298 10.81 -3.03 -1.86
N ILE A 299 11.72 -3.98 -1.82
CA ILE A 299 12.97 -3.93 -2.60
C ILE A 299 12.68 -4.05 -4.10
N ASN A 300 11.75 -4.94 -4.49
CA ASN A 300 11.29 -5.03 -5.87
C ASN A 300 10.66 -3.72 -6.33
N THR A 301 9.85 -3.07 -5.48
CA THR A 301 9.19 -1.79 -5.77
C THR A 301 10.23 -0.68 -6.00
N VAL A 302 11.23 -0.58 -5.14
CA VAL A 302 12.30 0.42 -5.26
C VAL A 302 13.15 0.17 -6.53
N ARG A 303 13.53 -1.08 -6.78
CA ARG A 303 14.27 -1.45 -8.00
C ARG A 303 13.48 -1.15 -9.28
N GLN A 304 12.15 -1.39 -9.26
CA GLN A 304 11.27 -1.05 -10.37
C GLN A 304 11.20 0.47 -10.60
N ALA A 305 11.18 1.28 -9.53
CA ALA A 305 11.24 2.74 -9.65
C ALA A 305 12.56 3.22 -10.28
N MET A 306 13.69 2.63 -9.87
CA MET A 306 15.02 2.90 -10.43
C MET A 306 15.08 2.50 -11.91
N GLU A 307 14.60 1.31 -12.26
CA GLU A 307 14.58 0.81 -13.64
C GLU A 307 13.68 1.67 -14.55
N ALA A 308 12.45 1.98 -14.10
CA ALA A 308 11.50 2.77 -14.86
C ALA A 308 12.03 4.18 -15.16
N SER A 309 12.80 4.76 -14.25
CA SER A 309 13.33 6.11 -14.37
C SER A 309 14.75 6.18 -14.94
N GLY A 310 15.54 5.12 -14.82
CA GLY A 310 16.98 5.13 -15.10
C GLY A 310 17.79 5.94 -14.07
N ILE A 311 17.23 6.17 -12.87
CA ILE A 311 17.87 6.94 -11.78
C ILE A 311 18.21 5.96 -10.64
N ASP A 312 19.48 5.86 -10.26
CA ASP A 312 19.96 4.94 -9.23
C ASP A 312 19.85 5.52 -7.81
N LYS A 313 19.90 6.85 -7.65
CA LYS A 313 19.83 7.48 -6.34
C LYS A 313 18.40 7.50 -5.81
N VAL A 314 18.18 6.81 -4.69
CA VAL A 314 16.94 6.84 -3.92
C VAL A 314 17.09 7.79 -2.74
N TYR A 315 16.24 8.82 -2.67
CA TYR A 315 16.25 9.78 -1.56
C TYR A 315 15.38 9.29 -0.41
N ALA A 316 14.15 8.83 -0.69
CA ALA A 316 13.27 8.31 0.35
C ALA A 316 12.34 7.20 -0.18
N VAL A 317 11.95 6.30 0.73
CA VAL A 317 10.88 5.31 0.53
C VAL A 317 9.84 5.54 1.62
N ILE A 318 8.57 5.76 1.24
CA ILE A 318 7.49 6.15 2.14
C ILE A 318 6.32 5.20 2.00
N GLY A 319 5.79 4.66 3.11
CA GLY A 319 4.55 3.88 3.15
C GLY A 319 4.68 2.56 3.88
N GLY A 320 3.87 1.58 3.49
CA GLY A 320 3.88 0.22 4.02
C GLY A 320 4.83 -0.70 3.25
N PHE A 321 5.53 -1.59 3.97
CA PHE A 321 6.51 -2.51 3.41
C PHE A 321 6.06 -3.97 3.50
N HIS A 322 4.90 -4.22 4.06
CA HIS A 322 4.27 -5.54 4.24
C HIS A 322 5.19 -6.61 4.85
N VAL A 323 6.13 -6.20 5.72
CA VAL A 323 7.06 -7.09 6.40
C VAL A 323 6.46 -7.52 7.74
N VAL A 324 5.41 -8.32 7.67
CA VAL A 324 4.56 -8.76 8.79
C VAL A 324 4.58 -10.29 8.92
N PRO A 325 4.14 -10.87 10.05
CA PRO A 325 4.01 -12.32 10.16
C PRO A 325 3.24 -12.94 8.97
N PRO A 326 3.67 -14.12 8.47
CA PRO A 326 4.64 -15.04 9.07
C PRO A 326 6.12 -14.77 8.74
N LEU A 327 6.47 -13.61 8.15
CA LEU A 327 7.85 -13.25 7.84
C LEU A 327 8.63 -13.04 9.15
N GLY A 328 9.73 -13.78 9.31
CA GLY A 328 10.58 -13.73 10.50
C GLY A 328 11.78 -12.78 10.33
N ASP A 329 12.61 -12.73 11.41
CA ASP A 329 13.79 -11.86 11.48
C ASP A 329 14.79 -12.07 10.32
N ASP A 330 14.93 -13.29 9.81
CA ASP A 330 15.82 -13.57 8.66
C ASP A 330 15.37 -12.82 7.41
N TYR A 331 14.06 -12.76 7.15
CA TYR A 331 13.52 -11.98 6.04
C TYR A 331 13.71 -10.48 6.27
N ILE A 332 13.42 -10.00 7.47
CA ILE A 332 13.61 -8.61 7.87
C ILE A 332 15.07 -8.19 7.67
N ASN A 333 16.01 -9.00 8.17
CA ASN A 333 17.45 -8.72 8.07
C ASN A 333 17.93 -8.70 6.60
N LYS A 334 17.41 -9.58 5.75
CA LYS A 334 17.69 -9.53 4.29
C LYS A 334 17.17 -8.24 3.66
N THR A 335 15.95 -7.83 4.00
CA THR A 335 15.37 -6.56 3.52
C THR A 335 16.20 -5.36 3.97
N ILE A 336 16.68 -5.35 5.22
CA ILE A 336 17.56 -4.30 5.74
C ILE A 336 18.91 -4.29 4.99
N GLU A 337 19.48 -5.46 4.68
CA GLU A 337 20.74 -5.54 3.94
C GLU A 337 20.59 -5.04 2.50
N GLU A 338 19.48 -5.34 1.83
CA GLU A 338 19.17 -4.76 0.53
C GLU A 338 19.04 -3.22 0.59
N PHE A 339 18.42 -2.68 1.65
CA PHE A 339 18.38 -1.25 1.85
C PHE A 339 19.75 -0.62 2.14
N ARG A 340 20.68 -1.34 2.76
CA ARG A 340 22.08 -0.86 2.87
C ARG A 340 22.77 -0.72 1.51
N GLN A 341 22.47 -1.65 0.58
CA GLN A 341 23.04 -1.62 -0.77
C GLN A 341 22.43 -0.51 -1.64
N ILE A 342 21.10 -0.31 -1.55
CA ILE A 342 20.39 0.78 -2.25
C ILE A 342 20.79 2.15 -1.65
N ASP A 343 21.06 2.18 -0.35
CA ASP A 343 21.45 3.36 0.44
C ASP A 343 20.52 4.56 0.30
N PRO A 344 19.20 4.41 0.56
CA PRO A 344 18.31 5.56 0.61
C PRO A 344 18.69 6.48 1.78
N ASP A 345 18.45 7.78 1.62
CA ASP A 345 18.68 8.71 2.72
C ASP A 345 17.66 8.52 3.83
N TYR A 346 16.40 8.14 3.49
CA TYR A 346 15.32 7.95 4.46
C TYR A 346 14.41 6.77 4.13
N LEU A 347 13.95 6.06 5.18
CA LEU A 347 12.87 5.07 5.16
C LEU A 347 11.76 5.55 6.10
N MET A 348 10.62 5.95 5.55
CA MET A 348 9.48 6.49 6.29
C MET A 348 8.38 5.44 6.33
N VAL A 349 8.41 4.62 7.39
CA VAL A 349 7.63 3.39 7.50
C VAL A 349 6.34 3.59 8.29
N GLY A 350 5.26 3.01 7.83
CA GLY A 350 3.94 3.05 8.45
C GLY A 350 3.04 1.92 7.97
N HIS A 351 1.76 2.03 8.17
CA HIS A 351 0.70 1.15 7.70
C HIS A 351 1.00 -0.34 7.99
N CYS A 352 1.17 -1.16 6.96
CA CYS A 352 1.40 -2.60 7.06
C CYS A 352 2.89 -3.00 7.21
N THR A 353 3.79 -2.09 7.62
CA THR A 353 5.23 -2.40 7.73
C THR A 353 5.55 -3.40 8.85
N GLY A 354 4.83 -3.35 9.98
CA GLY A 354 5.08 -4.15 11.17
C GLY A 354 6.13 -3.53 12.11
N ASP A 355 5.83 -3.54 13.42
CA ASP A 355 6.69 -2.96 14.45
C ASP A 355 8.06 -3.65 14.51
N ARG A 356 8.08 -4.98 14.29
CA ARG A 356 9.34 -5.75 14.32
C ARG A 356 10.33 -5.29 13.25
N PHE A 357 9.83 -4.97 12.04
CA PHE A 357 10.69 -4.39 11.00
C PHE A 357 11.22 -3.02 11.43
N TYR A 358 10.32 -2.16 11.95
CA TYR A 358 10.72 -0.83 12.41
C TYR A 358 11.84 -0.91 13.45
N ASP A 359 11.70 -1.74 14.48
CA ASP A 359 12.68 -1.89 15.56
C ASP A 359 14.04 -2.35 15.03
N LEU A 360 14.08 -3.41 14.22
CA LEU A 360 15.32 -3.95 13.66
C LEU A 360 15.96 -2.99 12.65
N ALA A 361 15.16 -2.38 11.78
CA ALA A 361 15.66 -1.41 10.82
C ALA A 361 16.20 -0.14 11.52
N ARG A 362 15.50 0.35 12.55
CA ARG A 362 15.95 1.49 13.36
C ARG A 362 17.27 1.20 14.08
N ALA A 363 17.41 0.00 14.63
CA ALA A 363 18.65 -0.44 15.26
C ALA A 363 19.82 -0.56 14.27
N ALA A 364 19.56 -0.99 13.03
CA ALA A 364 20.57 -1.27 12.01
C ALA A 364 20.94 -0.06 11.13
N LEU A 365 20.00 0.84 10.85
CA LEU A 365 20.14 1.98 9.93
C LEU A 365 20.01 3.33 10.63
N GLY A 366 19.74 3.34 11.94
CA GLY A 366 19.73 4.54 12.76
C GLY A 366 18.64 5.54 12.33
N ASP A 367 19.02 6.82 12.32
CA ASP A 367 18.09 7.94 12.08
C ASP A 367 17.52 8.02 10.66
N LYS A 368 17.99 7.20 9.73
CA LYS A 368 17.38 7.06 8.41
C LYS A 368 15.95 6.51 8.49
N VAL A 369 15.63 5.69 9.49
CA VAL A 369 14.32 5.06 9.68
C VAL A 369 13.42 5.96 10.52
N ILE A 370 12.30 6.38 9.94
CA ILE A 370 11.35 7.33 10.53
C ILE A 370 9.99 6.67 10.59
N HIS A 371 9.33 6.74 11.75
CA HIS A 371 7.97 6.24 11.89
C HIS A 371 6.96 7.24 11.30
N SER A 372 6.11 6.77 10.41
CA SER A 372 4.98 7.50 9.84
C SER A 372 3.77 7.44 10.78
N ALA A 373 2.88 8.43 10.64
CA ALA A 373 1.61 8.49 11.38
C ALA A 373 0.65 9.45 10.69
N VAL A 374 -0.63 9.32 10.99
CA VAL A 374 -1.67 10.24 10.51
C VAL A 374 -1.29 11.69 10.79
N GLY A 375 -1.43 12.56 9.79
CA GLY A 375 -1.14 13.98 9.89
C GLY A 375 0.34 14.35 9.78
N THR A 376 1.27 13.37 9.69
CA THR A 376 2.68 13.65 9.39
C THR A 376 2.82 14.22 7.98
N ARG A 377 3.64 15.24 7.81
CA ARG A 377 4.00 15.82 6.50
C ARG A 377 5.51 15.81 6.35
N PHE A 378 5.97 15.13 5.35
CA PHE A 378 7.38 15.09 4.94
C PHE A 378 7.58 16.14 3.84
N LEU A 379 8.41 17.15 4.09
CA LEU A 379 8.73 18.19 3.12
C LEU A 379 10.16 18.00 2.63
N PHE A 380 10.29 17.77 1.35
CA PHE A 380 11.56 17.58 0.65
C PHE A 380 11.92 18.80 -0.21
N GLY A 381 13.23 19.06 -0.38
CA GLY A 381 13.71 20.19 -1.17
C GLY A 381 13.56 21.54 -0.45
N THR A 382 13.32 21.56 0.86
CA THR A 382 13.35 22.80 1.67
C THR A 382 14.78 23.05 2.14
N ASN A 383 15.32 24.21 1.83
CA ASN A 383 16.58 24.71 2.41
C ASN A 383 16.33 25.22 3.84
#